data_6cd44e2f71ae98905c29add048ddd2eb
#
_entry.id   6cd44e2f71ae98905c29add048ddd2eb
#
_cell.length_a   1.000
_cell.length_b   1.000
_cell.length_c   1.000
_cell.angle_alpha   90.00
_cell.angle_beta   90.00
_cell.angle_gamma   90.00
#
_symmetry.space_group_name_H-M   'P 1'
#
loop_
_entity.id
_entity.type
_entity.pdbx_description
1 polymer ?
#
loop_
_entity_poly.entity_id
_entity_poly.type
_entity_poly.pdbx_seq_one_letter_code
_entity_poly.pdbx_strand_id
1 'polypeptide(L)'
;MAQGKRVGVSAAQRTEIWRRWKAGESLHEIGRAFGRKHTSIHLLLSHHGGIVPAARRRSPQALTLAEREDISRGIASGLSIRAIATRLSRATSTVSREVARHGGRSEYRASEADCEAWELALRPKQCLLATHERLRRIVVSKLILDWSPQQVSGWLKIQYPKDESLRVSHETIYRSLFIQARGVLKKELIGHLRSKRLIRRSQHSRKSGHAKGQIIEAISIRERPAEIEDRAIPGHWEGDLISGTKNSHIVTLVERHSRYTTLIKIPSKETTVVVAALSRHIRKLPVSLRRSLTWDRGHEMAQHKTFSVATDVKVYFCDPHSPWQRGTNENTNRLLRQYLPKKMDLSRYTQSELDKIALRLNQRPRKTLEFQTPASKLQASVASTC
;
A
#
# COMPACT_ATOMS: atom_id res chain seq x y z
N MET A 1 29.34 26.10 -30.43
CA MET A 1 28.85 24.75 -30.10
C MET A 1 27.34 24.73 -30.17
N ALA A 2 26.74 24.06 -31.14
CA ALA A 2 25.28 24.03 -31.33
C ALA A 2 24.62 23.28 -30.16
N GLN A 3 23.76 23.94 -29.40
CA GLN A 3 22.91 23.29 -28.41
C GLN A 3 21.93 22.37 -29.15
N GLY A 4 22.20 21.05 -29.16
CA GLY A 4 21.32 20.08 -29.75
C GLY A 4 19.91 20.18 -29.15
N LYS A 5 18.90 20.47 -29.99
CA LYS A 5 17.48 20.42 -29.58
C LYS A 5 17.20 19.16 -28.83
N ARG A 6 16.81 19.26 -27.55
CA ARG A 6 16.38 18.13 -26.74
C ARG A 6 15.17 17.48 -27.42
N VAL A 7 15.40 16.36 -28.10
CA VAL A 7 14.31 15.59 -28.72
C VAL A 7 13.34 15.16 -27.61
N GLY A 8 12.13 15.67 -27.66
CA GLY A 8 11.06 15.34 -26.72
C GLY A 8 10.73 13.83 -26.74
N VAL A 9 10.02 13.33 -25.73
CA VAL A 9 9.49 11.96 -25.71
C VAL A 9 8.19 11.96 -26.52
N SER A 10 8.10 11.13 -27.58
CA SER A 10 6.87 10.99 -28.36
C SER A 10 5.73 10.40 -27.52
N ALA A 11 4.48 10.55 -27.97
CA ALA A 11 3.32 9.99 -27.30
C ALA A 11 3.42 8.44 -27.16
N ALA A 12 3.87 7.76 -28.21
CA ALA A 12 4.08 6.32 -28.21
C ALA A 12 5.17 5.91 -27.21
N GLN A 13 6.32 6.59 -27.23
CA GLN A 13 7.39 6.36 -26.24
C GLN A 13 6.91 6.57 -24.80
N ARG A 14 6.12 7.62 -24.58
CA ARG A 14 5.55 7.93 -23.25
C ARG A 14 4.63 6.81 -22.77
N THR A 15 3.77 6.28 -23.63
CA THR A 15 2.89 5.15 -23.33
C THR A 15 3.70 3.91 -22.95
N GLU A 16 4.74 3.62 -23.73
CA GLU A 16 5.60 2.44 -23.49
C GLU A 16 6.43 2.59 -22.19
N ILE A 17 6.95 3.78 -21.89
CA ILE A 17 7.61 4.07 -20.60
C ILE A 17 6.67 3.78 -19.44
N TRP A 18 5.42 4.21 -19.52
CA TRP A 18 4.43 3.93 -18.49
C TRP A 18 4.09 2.44 -18.39
N ARG A 19 4.01 1.72 -19.51
CA ARG A 19 3.76 0.28 -19.53
C ARG A 19 4.87 -0.47 -18.79
N ARG A 20 6.14 -0.18 -19.12
CA ARG A 20 7.32 -0.80 -18.48
C ARG A 20 7.41 -0.45 -17.00
N TRP A 21 7.14 0.80 -16.65
CA TRP A 21 7.07 1.22 -15.24
C TRP A 21 6.02 0.44 -14.44
N LYS A 22 4.84 0.25 -15.03
CA LYS A 22 3.76 -0.56 -14.44
C LYS A 22 4.14 -2.03 -14.31
N ALA A 23 4.90 -2.57 -15.26
CA ALA A 23 5.46 -3.93 -15.21
C ALA A 23 6.53 -4.11 -14.11
N GLY A 24 7.05 -3.01 -13.54
CA GLY A 24 8.00 -3.05 -12.42
C GLY A 24 9.46 -2.89 -12.82
N GLU A 25 9.75 -2.57 -14.08
CA GLU A 25 11.11 -2.28 -14.55
C GLU A 25 11.72 -1.09 -13.79
N SER A 26 13.02 -1.11 -13.61
CA SER A 26 13.75 -0.02 -12.95
C SER A 26 13.90 1.19 -13.88
N LEU A 27 14.13 2.37 -13.30
CA LEU A 27 14.40 3.59 -14.08
C LEU A 27 15.63 3.44 -15.00
N HIS A 28 16.62 2.66 -14.58
CA HIS A 28 17.83 2.39 -15.36
C HIS A 28 17.55 1.48 -16.55
N GLU A 29 16.76 0.42 -16.38
CA GLU A 29 16.34 -0.49 -17.45
C GLU A 29 15.52 0.25 -18.50
N ILE A 30 14.51 1.02 -18.05
CA ILE A 30 13.70 1.86 -18.93
C ILE A 30 14.59 2.88 -19.65
N GLY A 31 15.49 3.54 -18.93
CA GLY A 31 16.42 4.51 -19.53
C GLY A 31 17.27 3.91 -20.64
N ARG A 32 17.86 2.73 -20.40
CA ARG A 32 18.65 2.00 -21.41
C ARG A 32 17.84 1.62 -22.65
N ALA A 33 16.61 1.15 -22.48
CA ALA A 33 15.74 0.76 -23.57
C ALA A 33 15.37 1.94 -24.50
N PHE A 34 15.41 3.17 -24.02
CA PHE A 34 15.11 4.37 -24.83
C PHE A 34 16.33 5.24 -25.14
N GLY A 35 17.55 4.77 -24.82
CA GLY A 35 18.78 5.55 -25.00
C GLY A 35 18.79 6.86 -24.20
N ARG A 36 18.12 6.87 -23.01
CA ARG A 36 17.94 8.07 -22.18
C ARG A 36 18.50 7.87 -20.79
N LYS A 37 18.99 8.95 -20.18
CA LYS A 37 19.40 8.93 -18.76
C LYS A 37 18.20 8.61 -17.86
N HIS A 38 18.41 7.78 -16.83
CA HIS A 38 17.38 7.43 -15.85
C HIS A 38 16.73 8.65 -15.18
N THR A 39 17.49 9.77 -15.06
CA THR A 39 16.99 11.05 -14.54
C THR A 39 15.88 11.65 -15.39
N SER A 40 15.97 11.52 -16.73
CA SER A 40 14.93 11.98 -17.64
C SER A 40 13.64 11.17 -17.49
N ILE A 41 13.78 9.85 -17.33
CA ILE A 41 12.64 8.96 -17.05
C ILE A 41 12.04 9.29 -15.68
N HIS A 42 12.88 9.51 -14.66
CA HIS A 42 12.43 9.93 -13.34
C HIS A 42 11.61 11.22 -13.40
N LEU A 43 12.09 12.23 -14.11
CA LEU A 43 11.39 13.52 -14.26
C LEU A 43 10.00 13.33 -14.88
N LEU A 44 9.91 12.58 -15.97
CA LEU A 44 8.64 12.26 -16.62
C LEU A 44 7.63 11.59 -15.69
N LEU A 45 8.08 10.62 -14.92
CA LEU A 45 7.23 9.88 -13.98
C LEU A 45 6.87 10.70 -12.74
N SER A 46 7.77 11.57 -12.27
CA SER A 46 7.59 12.35 -11.04
C SER A 46 6.46 13.37 -11.13
N HIS A 47 6.21 13.96 -12.31
CA HIS A 47 5.07 14.85 -12.53
C HIS A 47 3.72 14.21 -12.16
N HIS A 48 3.63 12.89 -12.29
CA HIS A 48 2.44 12.11 -11.96
C HIS A 48 2.64 11.21 -10.72
N GLY A 49 3.69 11.48 -9.92
CA GLY A 49 4.00 10.70 -8.72
C GLY A 49 4.24 9.21 -8.96
N GLY A 50 4.63 8.82 -10.18
CA GLY A 50 4.77 7.42 -10.60
C GLY A 50 3.43 6.69 -10.82
N ILE A 51 2.32 7.42 -10.85
CA ILE A 51 0.98 6.87 -11.13
C ILE A 51 0.64 7.12 -12.60
N VAL A 52 0.32 6.05 -13.33
CA VAL A 52 -0.06 6.14 -14.75
C VAL A 52 -1.23 7.09 -14.92
N PRO A 53 -1.15 8.13 -15.75
CA PRO A 53 -2.28 8.97 -16.09
C PRO A 53 -3.41 8.12 -16.70
N ALA A 54 -4.65 8.38 -16.28
CA ALA A 54 -5.79 7.70 -16.91
C ALA A 54 -5.90 8.14 -18.39
N ALA A 55 -6.06 7.16 -19.27
CA ALA A 55 -6.37 7.46 -20.66
C ALA A 55 -7.71 8.22 -20.73
N ARG A 56 -7.73 9.29 -21.49
CA ARG A 56 -8.95 10.04 -21.73
C ARG A 56 -9.93 9.19 -22.51
N ARG A 57 -11.14 9.13 -22.02
CA ARG A 57 -12.25 8.46 -22.71
C ARG A 57 -13.37 9.47 -22.91
N ARG A 58 -13.96 9.48 -24.09
CA ARG A 58 -15.21 10.20 -24.32
C ARG A 58 -16.34 9.55 -23.53
N SER A 59 -17.30 10.37 -23.11
CA SER A 59 -18.58 9.85 -22.66
C SER A 59 -19.25 9.09 -23.81
N PRO A 60 -19.88 7.94 -23.58
CA PRO A 60 -20.67 7.27 -24.63
C PRO A 60 -21.78 8.14 -25.24
N GLN A 61 -22.21 9.17 -24.50
CA GLN A 61 -23.21 10.13 -24.97
C GLN A 61 -22.61 11.29 -25.79
N ALA A 62 -21.29 11.50 -25.76
CA ALA A 62 -20.65 12.56 -26.54
C ALA A 62 -20.56 12.17 -28.02
N LEU A 63 -20.76 13.16 -28.90
CA LEU A 63 -20.59 12.96 -30.33
C LEU A 63 -19.14 12.58 -30.65
N THR A 64 -18.99 11.60 -31.51
CA THR A 64 -17.69 11.17 -32.06
C THR A 64 -17.28 12.05 -33.23
N LEU A 65 -16.00 11.98 -33.63
CA LEU A 65 -15.54 12.69 -34.82
C LEU A 65 -16.31 12.25 -36.07
N ALA A 66 -16.60 10.94 -36.23
CA ALA A 66 -17.36 10.42 -37.36
C ALA A 66 -18.80 11.02 -37.41
N GLU A 67 -19.49 11.08 -36.25
CA GLU A 67 -20.81 11.74 -36.21
C GLU A 67 -20.74 13.21 -36.50
N ARG A 68 -19.67 13.93 -36.11
CA ARG A 68 -19.43 15.34 -36.45
C ARG A 68 -19.18 15.53 -37.94
N GLU A 69 -18.44 14.61 -38.56
CA GLU A 69 -18.25 14.60 -40.01
C GLU A 69 -19.58 14.39 -40.77
N ASP A 70 -20.43 13.48 -40.28
CA ASP A 70 -21.74 13.26 -40.86
C ASP A 70 -22.67 14.50 -40.70
N ILE A 71 -22.56 15.20 -39.54
CA ILE A 71 -23.23 16.52 -39.37
C ILE A 71 -22.72 17.51 -40.40
N SER A 72 -21.40 17.63 -40.57
CA SER A 72 -20.82 18.56 -41.53
C SER A 72 -21.24 18.27 -42.97
N ARG A 73 -21.21 16.98 -43.36
CA ARG A 73 -21.68 16.55 -44.71
C ARG A 73 -23.17 16.78 -44.90
N GLY A 74 -23.99 16.49 -43.87
CA GLY A 74 -25.43 16.75 -43.92
C GLY A 74 -25.77 18.23 -44.06
N ILE A 75 -25.01 19.11 -43.37
CA ILE A 75 -25.15 20.56 -43.51
C ILE A 75 -24.79 21.00 -44.94
N ALA A 76 -23.65 20.52 -45.48
CA ALA A 76 -23.20 20.82 -46.83
C ALA A 76 -24.20 20.34 -47.90
N SER A 77 -24.88 19.21 -47.64
CA SER A 77 -25.95 18.69 -48.52
C SER A 77 -27.31 19.37 -48.31
N GLY A 78 -27.43 20.42 -47.53
CA GLY A 78 -28.67 21.15 -47.32
C GLY A 78 -29.69 20.46 -46.40
N LEU A 79 -29.34 19.33 -45.75
CA LEU A 79 -30.27 18.59 -44.90
C LEU A 79 -30.69 19.40 -43.67
N SER A 80 -31.93 19.21 -43.21
CA SER A 80 -32.41 19.82 -41.98
C SER A 80 -31.73 19.20 -40.76
N ILE A 81 -31.62 19.96 -39.66
CA ILE A 81 -31.08 19.43 -38.38
C ILE A 81 -31.82 18.17 -37.90
N ARG A 82 -33.14 18.14 -38.14
CA ARG A 82 -33.97 16.95 -37.80
C ARG A 82 -33.56 15.73 -38.64
N ALA A 83 -33.38 15.90 -39.94
CA ALA A 83 -32.95 14.82 -40.85
C ALA A 83 -31.55 14.27 -40.46
N ILE A 84 -30.59 15.17 -40.15
CA ILE A 84 -29.25 14.84 -39.71
C ILE A 84 -29.34 14.04 -38.36
N ALA A 85 -30.13 14.51 -37.40
CA ALA A 85 -30.31 13.86 -36.10
C ALA A 85 -30.92 12.44 -36.22
N THR A 86 -31.94 12.29 -37.10
CA THR A 86 -32.54 10.98 -37.38
C THR A 86 -31.51 10.01 -37.98
N ARG A 87 -30.70 10.47 -38.95
CA ARG A 87 -29.63 9.65 -39.57
C ARG A 87 -28.58 9.19 -38.57
N LEU A 88 -28.24 10.03 -37.60
CA LEU A 88 -27.28 9.72 -36.56
C LEU A 88 -27.89 8.93 -35.34
N SER A 89 -29.18 8.69 -35.34
CA SER A 89 -29.91 8.14 -34.20
C SER A 89 -29.67 8.93 -32.91
N ARG A 90 -29.57 10.26 -33.03
CA ARG A 90 -29.37 11.22 -31.94
C ARG A 90 -30.54 12.15 -31.76
N ALA A 91 -30.74 12.68 -30.56
CA ALA A 91 -31.76 13.70 -30.34
C ALA A 91 -31.51 14.96 -31.17
N THR A 92 -32.57 15.51 -31.76
CA THR A 92 -32.48 16.77 -32.56
C THR A 92 -31.85 17.91 -31.78
N SER A 93 -32.15 18.00 -30.47
CA SER A 93 -31.55 18.97 -29.56
C SER A 93 -30.03 18.82 -29.38
N THR A 94 -29.51 17.58 -29.50
CA THR A 94 -28.06 17.34 -29.44
C THR A 94 -27.36 17.91 -30.66
N VAL A 95 -27.86 17.62 -31.86
CA VAL A 95 -27.29 18.12 -33.10
C VAL A 95 -27.45 19.64 -33.20
N SER A 96 -28.62 20.17 -32.84
CA SER A 96 -28.86 21.61 -32.83
C SER A 96 -27.90 22.37 -31.92
N ARG A 97 -27.71 21.91 -30.69
CA ARG A 97 -26.77 22.51 -29.73
C ARG A 97 -25.31 22.38 -30.17
N GLU A 98 -24.93 21.29 -30.82
CA GLU A 98 -23.59 21.08 -31.34
C GLU A 98 -23.31 22.11 -32.46
N VAL A 99 -24.19 22.22 -33.43
CA VAL A 99 -24.04 23.16 -34.55
C VAL A 99 -24.08 24.62 -34.08
N ALA A 100 -25.02 24.98 -33.18
CA ALA A 100 -25.11 26.33 -32.63
C ALA A 100 -23.85 26.73 -31.81
N ARG A 101 -23.25 25.80 -31.10
CA ARG A 101 -22.04 26.05 -30.31
C ARG A 101 -20.82 26.37 -31.17
N HIS A 102 -20.78 25.85 -32.38
CA HIS A 102 -19.62 25.94 -33.27
C HIS A 102 -19.90 26.80 -34.49
N GLY A 103 -20.53 27.97 -34.30
CA GLY A 103 -20.70 29.01 -35.33
C GLY A 103 -21.90 28.81 -36.26
N GLY A 104 -22.82 27.90 -35.95
CA GLY A 104 -24.00 27.66 -36.79
C GLY A 104 -23.68 26.85 -38.04
N ARG A 105 -24.65 26.83 -38.98
CA ARG A 105 -24.53 26.01 -40.20
C ARG A 105 -23.45 26.48 -41.17
N SER A 106 -23.18 27.78 -41.22
CA SER A 106 -22.20 28.37 -42.15
C SER A 106 -20.75 28.11 -41.77
N GLU A 107 -20.48 28.05 -40.46
CA GLU A 107 -19.11 27.97 -39.94
C GLU A 107 -18.75 26.59 -39.38
N TYR A 108 -19.72 25.69 -39.20
CA TYR A 108 -19.50 24.39 -38.58
C TYR A 108 -18.42 23.58 -39.30
N ARG A 109 -17.36 23.20 -38.56
CA ARG A 109 -16.29 22.29 -39.00
C ARG A 109 -16.13 21.14 -37.99
N ALA A 110 -16.26 19.91 -38.48
CA ALA A 110 -16.22 18.69 -37.64
C ALA A 110 -14.92 18.56 -36.85
N SER A 111 -13.77 18.85 -37.48
CA SER A 111 -12.46 18.75 -36.83
C SER A 111 -12.27 19.77 -35.69
N GLU A 112 -12.71 21.01 -35.93
CA GLU A 112 -12.62 22.07 -34.93
C GLU A 112 -13.53 21.83 -33.77
N ALA A 113 -14.80 21.45 -34.05
CA ALA A 113 -15.76 21.04 -33.02
C ALA A 113 -15.26 19.85 -32.17
N ASP A 114 -14.52 18.93 -32.79
CA ASP A 114 -13.93 17.78 -32.08
C ASP A 114 -12.78 18.22 -31.17
N CYS A 115 -11.89 19.09 -31.66
CA CYS A 115 -10.79 19.66 -30.87
C CYS A 115 -11.31 20.44 -29.67
N GLU A 116 -12.25 21.35 -29.88
CA GLU A 116 -12.87 22.13 -28.79
C GLU A 116 -13.58 21.25 -27.77
N ALA A 117 -14.30 20.21 -28.21
CA ALA A 117 -14.92 19.24 -27.28
C ALA A 117 -13.88 18.52 -26.41
N TRP A 118 -12.69 18.20 -26.95
CA TRP A 118 -11.59 17.64 -26.17
C TRP A 118 -11.00 18.65 -25.19
N GLU A 119 -10.89 19.92 -25.55
CA GLU A 119 -10.39 20.98 -24.69
C GLU A 119 -11.37 21.28 -23.55
N LEU A 120 -12.65 21.42 -23.85
CA LEU A 120 -13.71 21.63 -22.86
C LEU A 120 -13.84 20.44 -21.89
N ALA A 121 -13.53 19.22 -22.34
CA ALA A 121 -13.48 18.04 -21.48
C ALA A 121 -12.28 18.06 -20.51
N LEU A 122 -11.34 19.00 -20.64
CA LEU A 122 -10.19 19.21 -19.75
C LEU A 122 -10.56 19.77 -18.37
N ARG A 123 -11.82 20.07 -18.10
CA ARG A 123 -12.22 20.63 -16.79
C ARG A 123 -11.64 19.81 -15.65
N PRO A 124 -10.78 20.40 -14.79
CA PRO A 124 -10.19 19.71 -13.67
C PRO A 124 -11.30 19.31 -12.70
N LYS A 125 -11.55 18.01 -12.56
CA LYS A 125 -12.45 17.51 -11.52
C LYS A 125 -11.80 17.73 -10.17
N GLN A 126 -12.44 18.45 -9.27
CA GLN A 126 -11.97 18.60 -7.91
C GLN A 126 -11.85 17.25 -7.24
N CYS A 127 -10.75 17.07 -6.50
CA CYS A 127 -10.53 15.82 -5.76
C CYS A 127 -11.50 15.76 -4.57
N LEU A 128 -12.08 14.59 -4.31
CA LEU A 128 -12.97 14.37 -3.16
C LEU A 128 -12.38 14.90 -1.84
N LEU A 129 -11.08 14.72 -1.62
CA LEU A 129 -10.42 15.24 -0.40
C LEU A 129 -10.24 16.77 -0.42
N ALA A 130 -10.42 17.43 -1.57
CA ALA A 130 -10.43 18.91 -1.64
C ALA A 130 -11.78 19.48 -1.22
N THR A 131 -12.86 18.82 -1.62
CA THR A 131 -14.23 19.26 -1.37
C THR A 131 -14.78 18.83 -0.02
N HIS A 132 -14.29 17.71 0.52
CA HIS A 132 -14.81 17.13 1.78
C HIS A 132 -13.79 17.31 2.92
N GLU A 133 -13.89 18.40 3.63
CA GLU A 133 -12.92 18.78 4.69
C GLU A 133 -12.88 17.79 5.85
N ARG A 134 -14.04 17.32 6.35
CA ARG A 134 -14.10 16.33 7.44
C ARG A 134 -13.34 15.05 7.06
N LEU A 135 -13.59 14.51 5.87
CA LEU A 135 -12.88 13.34 5.37
C LEU A 135 -11.37 13.58 5.25
N ARG A 136 -10.98 14.76 4.73
CA ARG A 136 -9.57 15.15 4.63
C ARG A 136 -8.89 15.16 5.99
N ARG A 137 -9.50 15.78 7.01
CA ARG A 137 -8.96 15.82 8.39
C ARG A 137 -8.76 14.41 8.97
N ILE A 138 -9.75 13.53 8.80
CA ILE A 138 -9.64 12.13 9.24
C ILE A 138 -8.50 11.41 8.52
N VAL A 139 -8.42 11.51 7.20
CA VAL A 139 -7.35 10.88 6.42
C VAL A 139 -5.98 11.38 6.88
N VAL A 140 -5.79 12.69 7.03
CA VAL A 140 -4.53 13.30 7.50
C VAL A 140 -4.15 12.78 8.89
N SER A 141 -5.09 12.77 9.85
CA SER A 141 -4.81 12.29 11.22
C SER A 141 -4.34 10.84 11.24
N LYS A 142 -4.92 9.98 10.40
CA LYS A 142 -4.51 8.56 10.32
C LYS A 142 -3.18 8.37 9.58
N LEU A 143 -2.89 9.18 8.57
CA LEU A 143 -1.58 9.15 7.90
C LEU A 143 -0.45 9.57 8.84
N ILE A 144 -0.65 10.59 9.69
CA ILE A 144 0.32 11.01 10.73
C ILE A 144 0.61 9.88 11.73
N LEU A 145 -0.35 8.99 11.97
CA LEU A 145 -0.17 7.79 12.78
C LEU A 145 0.50 6.63 12.00
N ASP A 146 1.11 6.93 10.85
CA ASP A 146 1.81 5.98 9.97
C ASP A 146 0.89 4.90 9.34
N TRP A 147 -0.43 5.12 9.30
CA TRP A 147 -1.32 4.22 8.60
C TRP A 147 -1.13 4.32 7.08
N SER A 148 -1.22 3.19 6.39
CA SER A 148 -1.20 3.22 4.93
C SER A 148 -2.56 3.68 4.38
N PRO A 149 -2.60 4.28 3.18
CA PRO A 149 -3.86 4.63 2.51
C PRO A 149 -4.88 3.48 2.44
N GLN A 150 -4.40 2.23 2.29
CA GLN A 150 -5.27 1.05 2.29
C GLN A 150 -5.90 0.78 3.67
N GLN A 151 -5.12 0.97 4.74
CA GLN A 151 -5.62 0.85 6.11
C GLN A 151 -6.66 1.91 6.42
N VAL A 152 -6.40 3.16 6.02
CA VAL A 152 -7.35 4.28 6.21
C VAL A 152 -8.65 4.00 5.46
N SER A 153 -8.56 3.64 4.17
CA SER A 153 -9.73 3.35 3.34
C SER A 153 -10.60 2.20 3.88
N GLY A 154 -9.96 1.10 4.34
CA GLY A 154 -10.68 -0.04 4.89
C GLY A 154 -11.31 0.26 6.26
N TRP A 155 -10.57 0.93 7.13
CA TRP A 155 -11.05 1.33 8.46
C TRP A 155 -12.24 2.30 8.39
N LEU A 156 -12.23 3.26 7.47
CA LEU A 156 -13.36 4.19 7.29
C LEU A 156 -14.68 3.47 7.01
N LYS A 157 -14.65 2.39 6.24
CA LYS A 157 -15.84 1.59 5.93
C LYS A 157 -16.44 0.91 7.16
N ILE A 158 -15.58 0.49 8.09
CA ILE A 158 -16.01 -0.18 9.33
C ILE A 158 -16.48 0.85 10.35
N GLN A 159 -15.73 1.93 10.49
CA GLN A 159 -16.02 2.96 11.50
C GLN A 159 -17.28 3.77 11.17
N TYR A 160 -17.54 3.97 9.88
CA TYR A 160 -18.68 4.77 9.39
C TYR A 160 -19.52 3.98 8.38
N PRO A 161 -20.15 2.85 8.77
CA PRO A 161 -20.82 1.95 7.84
C PRO A 161 -22.02 2.60 7.12
N LYS A 162 -22.68 3.56 7.78
CA LYS A 162 -23.87 4.27 7.27
C LYS A 162 -23.55 5.59 6.56
N ASP A 163 -22.31 6.10 6.67
CA ASP A 163 -21.92 7.40 6.08
C ASP A 163 -21.07 7.17 4.81
N GLU A 164 -21.73 7.17 3.67
CA GLU A 164 -21.06 7.00 2.38
C GLU A 164 -20.18 8.18 2.00
N SER A 165 -20.44 9.37 2.52
CA SER A 165 -19.64 10.57 2.27
C SER A 165 -18.21 10.45 2.80
N LEU A 166 -17.98 9.61 3.81
CA LEU A 166 -16.66 9.30 4.37
C LEU A 166 -15.96 8.13 3.67
N ARG A 167 -16.50 7.61 2.58
CA ARG A 167 -15.85 6.54 1.80
C ARG A 167 -14.85 7.12 0.81
N VAL A 168 -13.62 6.66 0.88
CA VAL A 168 -12.55 7.05 -0.06
C VAL A 168 -11.72 5.83 -0.45
N SER A 169 -11.37 5.72 -1.73
CA SER A 169 -10.47 4.66 -2.19
C SER A 169 -9.02 4.96 -1.80
N HIS A 170 -8.25 3.92 -1.53
CA HIS A 170 -6.82 4.09 -1.26
C HIS A 170 -6.07 4.72 -2.44
N GLU A 171 -6.53 4.50 -3.68
CA GLU A 171 -5.96 5.15 -4.87
C GLU A 171 -6.22 6.66 -4.88
N THR A 172 -7.39 7.11 -4.43
CA THR A 172 -7.68 8.55 -4.28
C THR A 172 -6.74 9.20 -3.28
N ILE A 173 -6.47 8.52 -2.15
CA ILE A 173 -5.51 9.00 -1.15
C ILE A 173 -4.09 9.04 -1.75
N TYR A 174 -3.64 7.98 -2.42
CA TYR A 174 -2.34 7.95 -3.09
C TYR A 174 -2.20 9.05 -4.13
N ARG A 175 -3.22 9.26 -4.98
CA ARG A 175 -3.20 10.34 -5.97
C ARG A 175 -3.09 11.72 -5.33
N SER A 176 -3.76 11.92 -4.21
CA SER A 176 -3.69 13.19 -3.48
C SER A 176 -2.34 13.43 -2.80
N LEU A 177 -1.62 12.36 -2.43
CA LEU A 177 -0.27 12.45 -1.86
C LEU A 177 0.81 12.67 -2.92
N PHE A 178 0.76 11.93 -4.03
CA PHE A 178 1.84 11.90 -5.02
C PHE A 178 1.66 12.92 -6.15
N ILE A 179 0.43 13.31 -6.50
CA ILE A 179 0.16 14.32 -7.53
C ILE A 179 0.03 15.69 -6.87
N GLN A 180 1.17 16.34 -6.65
CA GLN A 180 1.26 17.59 -5.88
C GLN A 180 0.50 18.78 -6.52
N ALA A 181 0.27 18.77 -7.83
CA ALA A 181 -0.56 19.79 -8.51
C ALA A 181 -1.98 19.90 -7.94
N ARG A 182 -2.44 18.91 -7.16
CA ARG A 182 -3.75 18.93 -6.49
C ARG A 182 -3.74 19.63 -5.12
N GLY A 183 -2.56 19.85 -4.50
CA GLY A 183 -2.37 20.62 -3.27
C GLY A 183 -3.17 20.20 -2.03
N VAL A 184 -3.92 19.11 -2.09
CA VAL A 184 -4.92 18.71 -1.10
C VAL A 184 -4.31 18.11 0.15
N LEU A 185 -3.26 17.31 -0.02
CA LEU A 185 -2.50 16.72 1.08
C LEU A 185 -1.06 17.22 1.06
N LYS A 186 -0.54 17.59 2.21
CA LYS A 186 0.83 18.11 2.34
C LYS A 186 1.85 17.03 1.96
N LYS A 187 2.93 17.46 1.30
CA LYS A 187 4.02 16.59 0.84
C LYS A 187 4.72 15.87 2.00
N GLU A 188 4.77 16.50 3.17
CA GLU A 188 5.36 15.90 4.38
C GLU A 188 4.70 14.58 4.78
N LEU A 189 3.41 14.39 4.47
CA LEU A 189 2.69 13.16 4.75
C LEU A 189 3.25 11.93 4.01
N ILE A 190 4.02 12.13 2.93
CA ILE A 190 4.74 11.06 2.24
C ILE A 190 5.78 10.42 3.18
N GLY A 191 6.36 11.21 4.10
CA GLY A 191 7.31 10.74 5.11
C GLY A 191 6.72 9.69 6.06
N HIS A 192 5.41 9.69 6.26
CA HIS A 192 4.68 8.72 7.08
C HIS A 192 4.37 7.41 6.35
N LEU A 193 4.54 7.36 5.02
CA LEU A 193 4.39 6.12 4.28
C LEU A 193 5.59 5.19 4.51
N ARG A 194 5.34 3.89 4.59
CA ARG A 194 6.38 2.86 4.82
C ARG A 194 7.58 2.95 3.88
N SER A 195 7.39 3.33 2.62
CA SER A 195 8.47 3.40 1.64
C SER A 195 9.17 4.75 1.57
N LYS A 196 8.58 5.83 2.11
CA LYS A 196 9.10 7.22 2.10
C LYS A 196 9.61 7.70 0.73
N ARG A 197 9.11 7.12 -0.37
CA ARG A 197 9.57 7.43 -1.74
C ARG A 197 8.73 8.53 -2.34
N LEU A 198 9.36 9.42 -3.08
CA LEU A 198 8.68 10.51 -3.81
C LEU A 198 7.89 10.03 -5.02
N ILE A 199 8.17 8.82 -5.51
CA ILE A 199 7.47 8.19 -6.64
C ILE A 199 6.97 6.82 -6.22
N ARG A 200 5.71 6.53 -6.53
CA ARG A 200 5.10 5.22 -6.28
C ARG A 200 5.68 4.19 -7.25
N ARG A 201 6.15 3.05 -6.73
CA ARG A 201 6.60 1.89 -7.52
C ARG A 201 5.47 0.88 -7.76
N SER A 202 5.58 0.14 -8.85
CA SER A 202 4.74 -1.03 -9.11
C SER A 202 4.95 -2.11 -8.05
N GLN A 203 3.88 -2.87 -7.73
CA GLN A 203 3.94 -4.03 -6.82
C GLN A 203 4.69 -5.21 -7.44
N HIS A 204 4.85 -5.25 -8.77
CA HIS A 204 5.52 -6.33 -9.52
C HIS A 204 7.06 -6.27 -9.50
N SER A 205 7.66 -5.24 -8.87
CA SER A 205 9.12 -5.14 -8.72
C SER A 205 9.66 -6.27 -7.83
N ARG A 206 10.41 -7.22 -8.40
CA ARG A 206 10.99 -8.39 -7.72
C ARG A 206 12.03 -8.02 -6.67
N LYS A 207 12.06 -8.80 -5.56
CA LYS A 207 13.14 -8.80 -4.56
C LYS A 207 13.67 -10.22 -4.45
N SER A 208 14.98 -10.40 -4.54
CA SER A 208 15.68 -11.67 -4.25
C SER A 208 16.13 -11.72 -2.78
N GLY A 209 16.14 -12.90 -2.17
CA GLY A 209 16.59 -13.13 -0.80
C GLY A 209 17.19 -14.52 -0.61
N HIS A 210 18.17 -14.67 0.30
CA HIS A 210 18.98 -15.87 0.56
C HIS A 210 18.71 -16.44 1.96
N ALA A 211 18.94 -17.73 2.16
CA ALA A 211 18.69 -18.53 3.38
C ALA A 211 19.95 -19.18 3.95
N LYS A 212 20.00 -19.48 5.26
CA LYS A 212 21.03 -20.30 5.95
C LYS A 212 20.58 -20.85 7.32
N GLY A 213 21.04 -22.08 7.68
CA GLY A 213 21.30 -22.62 9.03
C GLY A 213 20.42 -23.77 9.54
N GLN A 214 21.03 -24.79 10.23
CA GLN A 214 20.37 -25.96 10.84
C GLN A 214 20.67 -26.10 12.35
N ILE A 215 19.71 -26.65 13.14
CA ILE A 215 19.85 -27.01 14.57
C ILE A 215 19.36 -28.43 14.82
N ILE A 216 19.98 -29.10 15.80
CA ILE A 216 19.79 -30.49 16.20
C ILE A 216 18.78 -30.57 17.36
N GLU A 217 17.88 -31.60 17.41
CA GLU A 217 16.86 -31.89 18.43
C GLU A 217 15.72 -30.86 18.64
N ALA A 218 15.28 -30.20 17.59
CA ALA A 218 14.12 -29.33 17.67
C ALA A 218 12.81 -30.10 17.42
N ILE A 219 11.80 -29.92 18.30
CA ILE A 219 10.45 -30.44 18.06
C ILE A 219 9.95 -29.74 16.76
N SER A 220 9.72 -30.58 15.73
CA SER A 220 9.31 -30.07 14.43
C SER A 220 7.95 -29.38 14.50
N ILE A 221 7.76 -28.35 13.71
CA ILE A 221 6.46 -27.69 13.54
C ILE A 221 5.39 -28.67 13.02
N ARG A 222 5.78 -29.80 12.41
CA ARG A 222 4.88 -30.86 11.93
C ARG A 222 4.19 -31.61 13.05
N GLU A 223 4.78 -31.63 14.27
CA GLU A 223 4.18 -32.22 15.47
C GLU A 223 3.20 -31.27 16.17
N ARG A 224 2.98 -30.13 15.58
CA ARG A 224 2.10 -29.09 16.06
C ARG A 224 0.63 -29.47 15.82
N PRO A 225 -0.27 -29.43 16.84
CA PRO A 225 -1.69 -29.69 16.63
C PRO A 225 -2.30 -28.82 15.55
N ALA A 226 -3.21 -29.38 14.75
CA ALA A 226 -3.89 -28.67 13.64
C ALA A 226 -4.60 -27.40 14.10
N GLU A 227 -5.10 -27.35 15.33
CA GLU A 227 -5.70 -26.18 15.98
C GLU A 227 -4.80 -24.93 15.98
N ILE A 228 -3.46 -25.16 16.01
CA ILE A 228 -2.48 -24.07 15.98
C ILE A 228 -2.29 -23.55 14.55
N GLU A 229 -2.52 -24.37 13.51
CA GLU A 229 -2.41 -23.94 12.12
C GLU A 229 -3.53 -22.99 11.70
N ASP A 230 -4.73 -23.26 12.17
CA ASP A 230 -5.96 -22.52 11.79
C ASP A 230 -6.00 -21.08 12.32
N ARG A 231 -5.08 -20.68 13.20
CA ARG A 231 -5.03 -19.33 13.78
C ARG A 231 -6.34 -18.87 14.42
N ALA A 232 -7.25 -19.77 14.69
CA ALA A 232 -8.54 -19.49 15.29
C ALA A 232 -8.43 -19.24 16.79
N ILE A 233 -7.49 -19.95 17.44
CA ILE A 233 -7.32 -19.93 18.89
C ILE A 233 -6.24 -18.93 19.28
N PRO A 234 -6.50 -17.98 20.21
CA PRO A 234 -5.50 -17.06 20.72
C PRO A 234 -4.50 -17.75 21.66
N GLY A 235 -3.35 -17.12 21.87
CA GLY A 235 -2.31 -17.61 22.79
C GLY A 235 -1.15 -18.34 22.11
N HIS A 236 -1.13 -18.41 20.80
CA HIS A 236 -0.04 -18.97 20.01
C HIS A 236 0.85 -17.86 19.44
N TRP A 237 2.12 -17.85 19.82
CA TRP A 237 3.07 -16.79 19.49
C TRP A 237 4.09 -17.22 18.45
N GLU A 238 4.50 -16.30 17.61
CA GLU A 238 5.68 -16.42 16.75
C GLU A 238 6.74 -15.45 17.25
N GLY A 239 7.96 -15.93 17.49
CA GLY A 239 9.07 -15.14 17.96
C GLY A 239 10.21 -15.05 16.97
N ASP A 240 10.98 -13.95 17.01
CA ASP A 240 12.16 -13.71 16.17
C ASP A 240 13.05 -12.62 16.77
N LEU A 241 14.28 -12.51 16.29
CA LEU A 241 15.21 -11.46 16.64
C LEU A 241 15.34 -10.44 15.52
N ILE A 242 15.17 -9.17 15.84
CA ILE A 242 15.60 -8.06 14.97
C ILE A 242 17.00 -7.64 15.39
N SER A 243 17.97 -7.86 14.49
CA SER A 243 19.34 -7.43 14.70
C SER A 243 19.63 -6.06 14.07
N GLY A 244 20.38 -5.24 14.78
CA GLY A 244 20.91 -3.96 14.36
C GLY A 244 22.43 -3.99 14.16
N THR A 245 23.06 -2.82 14.19
CA THR A 245 24.53 -2.67 14.26
C THR A 245 24.99 -2.81 15.71
N LYS A 246 26.32 -2.91 15.92
CA LYS A 246 26.93 -3.03 17.25
C LYS A 246 26.39 -4.20 18.09
N ASN A 247 26.12 -5.33 17.44
CA ASN A 247 25.57 -6.53 18.08
C ASN A 247 24.34 -6.25 18.97
N SER A 248 23.47 -5.34 18.53
CA SER A 248 22.26 -4.96 19.25
C SER A 248 21.05 -5.70 18.74
N HIS A 249 20.20 -6.18 19.65
CA HIS A 249 19.09 -7.07 19.33
C HIS A 249 17.80 -6.67 20.08
N ILE A 250 16.67 -6.97 19.45
CA ILE A 250 15.33 -6.83 20.03
C ILE A 250 14.56 -8.11 19.72
N VAL A 251 13.95 -8.71 20.73
CA VAL A 251 13.01 -9.82 20.53
C VAL A 251 11.67 -9.27 20.06
N THR A 252 11.12 -9.89 19.05
CA THR A 252 9.75 -9.64 18.58
C THR A 252 8.89 -10.86 18.87
N LEU A 253 7.76 -10.66 19.54
CA LEU A 253 6.73 -11.66 19.71
C LEU A 253 5.47 -11.19 19.02
N VAL A 254 4.88 -12.04 18.20
CA VAL A 254 3.63 -11.76 17.50
C VAL A 254 2.62 -12.85 17.78
N GLU A 255 1.48 -12.48 18.33
CA GLU A 255 0.37 -13.40 18.55
C GLU A 255 -0.30 -13.72 17.21
N ARG A 256 -0.56 -15.01 16.94
CA ARG A 256 -0.91 -15.49 15.60
C ARG A 256 -2.33 -15.16 15.18
N HIS A 257 -3.29 -15.18 16.09
CA HIS A 257 -4.69 -14.88 15.85
C HIS A 257 -4.92 -13.38 15.64
N SER A 258 -4.51 -12.58 16.61
CA SER A 258 -4.75 -11.13 16.66
C SER A 258 -3.70 -10.30 15.91
N ARG A 259 -2.53 -10.89 15.61
CA ARG A 259 -1.34 -10.16 15.10
C ARG A 259 -0.79 -9.13 16.11
N TYR A 260 -1.16 -9.27 17.38
CA TYR A 260 -0.65 -8.41 18.44
C TYR A 260 0.85 -8.61 18.59
N THR A 261 1.57 -7.51 18.68
CA THR A 261 3.03 -7.49 18.66
C THR A 261 3.57 -6.92 19.96
N THR A 262 4.54 -7.58 20.56
CA THR A 262 5.34 -7.03 21.65
C THR A 262 6.82 -7.01 21.26
N LEU A 263 7.55 -6.05 21.80
CA LEU A 263 8.98 -5.85 21.57
C LEU A 263 9.69 -5.91 22.92
N ILE A 264 10.76 -6.69 23.01
CA ILE A 264 11.51 -6.86 24.26
C ILE A 264 12.98 -6.46 23.99
N LYS A 265 13.47 -5.51 24.76
CA LYS A 265 14.89 -5.14 24.75
C LYS A 265 15.72 -6.25 25.37
N ILE A 266 16.80 -6.63 24.70
CA ILE A 266 17.78 -7.59 25.21
C ILE A 266 19.20 -7.01 25.06
N PRO A 267 20.11 -7.25 26.01
CA PRO A 267 21.49 -6.77 25.92
C PRO A 267 22.34 -7.61 24.97
N SER A 268 22.05 -8.89 24.79
CA SER A 268 22.77 -9.80 23.90
C SER A 268 21.83 -10.85 23.30
N LYS A 269 22.29 -11.57 22.27
CA LYS A 269 21.57 -12.70 21.67
C LYS A 269 21.90 -14.06 22.34
N GLU A 270 22.60 -14.06 23.47
CA GLU A 270 22.91 -15.27 24.20
C GLU A 270 21.62 -15.97 24.66
N THR A 271 21.60 -17.29 24.56
CA THR A 271 20.43 -18.12 24.86
C THR A 271 19.85 -17.85 26.25
N THR A 272 20.73 -17.75 27.27
CA THR A 272 20.33 -17.49 28.67
C THR A 272 19.61 -16.15 28.83
N VAL A 273 20.10 -15.11 28.14
CA VAL A 273 19.53 -13.75 28.15
C VAL A 273 18.19 -13.72 27.44
N VAL A 274 18.10 -14.33 26.25
CA VAL A 274 16.88 -14.39 25.44
C VAL A 274 15.80 -15.18 26.20
N VAL A 275 16.11 -16.36 26.72
CA VAL A 275 15.19 -17.20 27.47
C VAL A 275 14.69 -16.52 28.75
N ALA A 276 15.57 -15.86 29.50
CA ALA A 276 15.18 -15.11 30.70
C ALA A 276 14.25 -13.93 30.37
N ALA A 277 14.53 -13.17 29.31
CA ALA A 277 13.72 -12.05 28.88
C ALA A 277 12.33 -12.50 28.40
N LEU A 278 12.28 -13.56 27.59
CA LEU A 278 11.04 -14.18 27.11
C LEU A 278 10.20 -14.72 28.25
N SER A 279 10.79 -15.50 29.20
CA SER A 279 10.09 -16.06 30.32
C SER A 279 9.46 -15.00 31.22
N ARG A 280 10.20 -13.92 31.48
CA ARG A 280 9.70 -12.77 32.25
C ARG A 280 8.52 -12.08 31.55
N HIS A 281 8.55 -12.01 30.23
CA HIS A 281 7.50 -11.35 29.45
C HIS A 281 6.24 -12.25 29.36
N ILE A 282 6.40 -13.51 29.02
CA ILE A 282 5.31 -14.49 28.88
C ILE A 282 4.54 -14.66 30.21
N ARG A 283 5.24 -14.68 31.34
CA ARG A 283 4.59 -14.78 32.66
C ARG A 283 3.67 -13.61 33.00
N LYS A 284 3.83 -12.45 32.35
CA LYS A 284 2.94 -11.30 32.54
C LYS A 284 1.64 -11.40 31.75
N LEU A 285 1.57 -12.30 30.78
CA LEU A 285 0.36 -12.51 29.98
C LEU A 285 -0.69 -13.29 30.79
N PRO A 286 -1.99 -13.13 30.50
CA PRO A 286 -3.04 -14.02 31.00
C PRO A 286 -2.76 -15.48 30.65
N VAL A 287 -3.16 -16.41 31.50
CA VAL A 287 -2.92 -17.85 31.27
C VAL A 287 -3.51 -18.34 29.96
N SER A 288 -4.69 -17.85 29.58
CA SER A 288 -5.34 -18.14 28.28
C SER A 288 -4.51 -17.79 27.05
N LEU A 289 -3.55 -16.87 27.19
CA LEU A 289 -2.64 -16.43 26.13
C LEU A 289 -1.24 -17.09 26.19
N ARG A 290 -1.01 -18.11 27.03
CA ARG A 290 0.28 -18.80 27.21
C ARG A 290 0.21 -20.24 26.68
N ARG A 291 -0.02 -20.44 25.38
CA ARG A 291 -0.22 -21.78 24.81
C ARG A 291 1.05 -22.33 24.14
N SER A 292 1.58 -21.65 23.16
CA SER A 292 2.79 -22.09 22.47
C SER A 292 3.61 -20.92 21.92
N LEU A 293 4.91 -21.19 21.72
CA LEU A 293 5.84 -20.29 21.05
C LEU A 293 6.43 -21.00 19.83
N THR A 294 6.38 -20.38 18.66
CA THR A 294 7.08 -20.85 17.46
C THR A 294 8.30 -19.98 17.23
N TRP A 295 9.47 -20.60 17.08
CA TRP A 295 10.74 -19.92 16.84
C TRP A 295 11.42 -20.50 15.59
N ASP A 296 12.43 -19.78 15.05
CA ASP A 296 13.31 -20.42 14.08
C ASP A 296 14.33 -21.32 14.79
N ARG A 297 15.12 -22.04 13.98
CA ARG A 297 16.21 -22.86 14.54
C ARG A 297 17.45 -22.01 14.85
N GLY A 298 17.29 -20.81 15.42
CA GLY A 298 18.39 -19.95 15.84
C GLY A 298 18.96 -20.44 17.17
N HIS A 299 20.30 -20.43 17.30
CA HIS A 299 21.02 -20.85 18.52
C HIS A 299 20.59 -20.08 19.79
N GLU A 300 19.96 -18.93 19.64
CA GLU A 300 19.43 -18.11 20.72
C GLU A 300 18.29 -18.77 21.51
N MET A 301 17.70 -19.87 20.99
CA MET A 301 16.68 -20.68 21.69
C MET A 301 17.16 -22.10 21.98
N ALA A 302 18.48 -22.34 22.02
CA ALA A 302 19.03 -23.67 22.35
C ALA A 302 18.57 -24.17 23.72
N GLN A 303 18.32 -23.30 24.72
CA GLN A 303 17.78 -23.68 26.05
C GLN A 303 16.24 -23.59 26.10
N HIS A 304 15.54 -23.94 25.02
CA HIS A 304 14.07 -23.93 24.96
C HIS A 304 13.41 -24.80 26.05
N LYS A 305 14.05 -25.89 26.49
CA LYS A 305 13.56 -26.74 27.57
C LYS A 305 13.44 -25.96 28.90
N THR A 306 14.45 -25.14 29.21
CA THR A 306 14.43 -24.25 30.40
C THR A 306 13.30 -23.22 30.29
N PHE A 307 13.07 -22.67 29.11
CA PHE A 307 11.95 -21.78 28.88
C PHE A 307 10.60 -22.47 29.09
N SER A 308 10.40 -23.68 28.53
CA SER A 308 9.15 -24.43 28.66
C SER A 308 8.85 -24.80 30.12
N VAL A 309 9.86 -25.24 30.87
CA VAL A 309 9.72 -25.50 32.30
C VAL A 309 9.36 -24.24 33.09
N ALA A 310 9.97 -23.11 32.74
CA ALA A 310 9.75 -21.85 33.44
C ALA A 310 8.39 -21.20 33.16
N THR A 311 7.75 -21.50 32.03
CA THR A 311 6.56 -20.76 31.52
C THR A 311 5.34 -21.65 31.27
N ASP A 312 5.50 -22.96 31.27
CA ASP A 312 4.52 -23.97 30.84
C ASP A 312 4.06 -23.74 29.36
N VAL A 313 4.95 -23.17 28.54
CA VAL A 313 4.68 -22.92 27.14
C VAL A 313 5.50 -23.83 26.24
N LYS A 314 4.83 -24.59 25.37
CA LYS A 314 5.50 -25.49 24.41
C LYS A 314 6.17 -24.68 23.32
N VAL A 315 7.44 -25.02 23.01
CA VAL A 315 8.22 -24.39 21.95
C VAL A 315 8.27 -25.31 20.73
N TYR A 316 7.90 -24.75 19.55
CA TYR A 316 7.99 -25.43 18.26
C TYR A 316 8.98 -24.72 17.36
N PHE A 317 9.77 -25.50 16.61
CA PHE A 317 10.77 -24.98 15.70
C PHE A 317 10.36 -25.18 14.24
N CYS A 318 10.52 -24.12 13.43
CA CYS A 318 10.25 -24.19 12.00
C CYS A 318 11.16 -25.18 11.31
N ASP A 319 10.65 -25.81 10.23
CA ASP A 319 11.47 -26.63 9.36
C ASP A 319 12.56 -25.78 8.69
N PRO A 320 13.72 -26.38 8.38
CA PRO A 320 14.76 -25.70 7.60
C PRO A 320 14.18 -25.19 6.29
N HIS A 321 14.63 -23.99 5.88
CA HIS A 321 14.20 -23.35 4.63
C HIS A 321 12.70 -23.08 4.45
N SER A 322 11.91 -23.09 5.53
CA SER A 322 10.45 -22.92 5.52
C SER A 322 10.00 -21.57 6.14
N PRO A 323 10.39 -20.42 5.60
CA PRO A 323 10.07 -19.09 6.16
C PRO A 323 8.56 -18.80 6.18
N TRP A 324 7.75 -19.45 5.33
CA TRP A 324 6.29 -19.30 5.31
C TRP A 324 5.63 -19.78 6.61
N GLN A 325 6.26 -20.68 7.35
CA GLN A 325 5.76 -21.17 8.64
C GLN A 325 5.72 -20.09 9.73
N ARG A 326 6.49 -18.99 9.56
CA ARG A 326 6.49 -17.78 10.40
C ARG A 326 6.07 -16.52 9.64
N GLY A 327 5.21 -16.64 8.66
CA GLY A 327 4.78 -15.53 7.82
C GLY A 327 4.18 -14.36 8.59
N THR A 328 3.65 -14.58 9.81
CA THR A 328 3.12 -13.52 10.67
C THR A 328 4.24 -12.63 11.19
N ASN A 329 5.28 -13.23 11.74
CA ASN A 329 6.40 -12.50 12.31
C ASN A 329 7.22 -11.79 11.21
N GLU A 330 7.51 -12.49 10.10
CA GLU A 330 8.23 -11.89 8.98
C GLU A 330 7.53 -10.63 8.44
N ASN A 331 6.20 -10.70 8.27
CA ASN A 331 5.42 -9.53 7.84
C ASN A 331 5.46 -8.40 8.87
N THR A 332 5.38 -8.73 10.15
CA THR A 332 5.47 -7.75 11.25
C THR A 332 6.86 -7.13 11.31
N ASN A 333 7.93 -7.91 11.17
CA ASN A 333 9.30 -7.40 11.11
C ASN A 333 9.51 -6.44 9.94
N ARG A 334 8.88 -6.68 8.79
CA ARG A 334 8.87 -5.73 7.66
C ARG A 334 8.17 -4.41 8.01
N LEU A 335 7.15 -4.42 8.85
CA LEU A 335 6.48 -3.19 9.32
C LEU A 335 7.34 -2.48 10.37
N LEU A 336 7.97 -3.22 11.29
CA LEU A 336 8.88 -2.69 12.29
C LEU A 336 10.06 -1.95 11.67
N ARG A 337 10.51 -2.35 10.47
CA ARG A 337 11.58 -1.66 9.73
C ARG A 337 11.23 -0.21 9.31
N GLN A 338 9.98 0.22 9.47
CA GLN A 338 9.61 1.64 9.36
C GLN A 338 10.14 2.46 10.55
N TYR A 339 10.17 1.85 11.74
CA TYR A 339 10.59 2.46 13.00
C TYR A 339 12.04 2.09 13.36
N LEU A 340 12.43 0.87 13.05
CA LEU A 340 13.72 0.27 13.34
C LEU A 340 14.45 -0.05 12.01
N PRO A 341 15.02 0.95 11.32
CA PRO A 341 15.69 0.74 10.04
C PRO A 341 16.86 -0.27 10.15
N LYS A 342 17.16 -0.95 9.06
CA LYS A 342 18.39 -1.76 8.97
C LYS A 342 19.60 -0.87 9.15
N LYS A 343 20.69 -1.41 9.70
CA LYS A 343 21.95 -0.69 9.96
C LYS A 343 21.85 0.43 11.03
N MET A 344 20.90 0.32 11.95
CA MET A 344 20.78 1.18 13.12
C MET A 344 21.20 0.43 14.38
N ASP A 345 21.81 1.14 15.32
CA ASP A 345 22.14 0.64 16.65
C ASP A 345 20.84 0.60 17.50
N LEU A 346 20.35 -0.61 17.78
CA LEU A 346 19.10 -0.83 18.51
C LEU A 346 19.28 -0.70 20.02
N SER A 347 20.51 -0.72 20.54
CA SER A 347 20.80 -0.55 21.97
C SER A 347 20.35 0.82 22.51
N ARG A 348 20.24 1.80 21.63
CA ARG A 348 19.80 3.18 21.97
C ARG A 348 18.34 3.28 22.38
N TYR A 349 17.52 2.31 21.99
CA TYR A 349 16.10 2.31 22.36
C TYR A 349 15.92 1.84 23.80
N THR A 350 15.13 2.56 24.57
CA THR A 350 14.61 2.12 25.86
C THR A 350 13.45 1.17 25.69
N GLN A 351 13.11 0.37 26.70
CA GLN A 351 11.93 -0.50 26.64
C GLN A 351 10.65 0.33 26.41
N SER A 352 10.53 1.49 27.06
CA SER A 352 9.37 2.40 26.88
C SER A 352 9.21 2.88 25.44
N GLU A 353 10.31 3.16 24.72
CA GLU A 353 10.23 3.53 23.30
C GLU A 353 9.82 2.35 22.43
N LEU A 354 10.28 1.15 22.73
CA LEU A 354 9.85 -0.08 22.06
C LEU A 354 8.36 -0.35 22.29
N ASP A 355 7.89 -0.16 23.51
CA ASP A 355 6.47 -0.29 23.85
C ASP A 355 5.59 0.72 23.07
N LYS A 356 6.05 1.97 22.91
CA LYS A 356 5.37 2.96 22.06
C LYS A 356 5.33 2.54 20.60
N ILE A 357 6.40 1.95 20.07
CA ILE A 357 6.42 1.43 18.70
C ILE A 357 5.44 0.25 18.56
N ALA A 358 5.45 -0.67 19.50
CA ALA A 358 4.52 -1.80 19.53
C ALA A 358 3.07 -1.32 19.60
N LEU A 359 2.76 -0.35 20.47
CA LEU A 359 1.43 0.26 20.58
C LEU A 359 0.96 0.86 19.25
N ARG A 360 1.80 1.65 18.59
CA ARG A 360 1.48 2.19 17.25
C ARG A 360 1.14 1.10 16.24
N LEU A 361 1.90 -0.01 16.22
CA LEU A 361 1.62 -1.13 15.33
C LEU A 361 0.33 -1.86 15.69
N ASN A 362 0.04 -2.02 16.98
CA ASN A 362 -1.14 -2.71 17.49
C ASN A 362 -2.43 -1.90 17.30
N GLN A 363 -2.32 -0.60 17.14
CA GLN A 363 -3.43 0.30 16.81
C GLN A 363 -3.66 0.46 15.29
N ARG A 364 -2.80 -0.11 14.42
CA ARG A 364 -2.96 -0.02 12.97
C ARG A 364 -3.86 -1.14 12.45
N PRO A 365 -4.94 -0.83 11.70
CA PRO A 365 -5.82 -1.83 11.11
C PRO A 365 -5.06 -2.79 10.20
N ARG A 366 -5.50 -4.05 10.18
CA ARG A 366 -4.90 -5.08 9.32
C ARG A 366 -5.93 -5.62 8.33
N LYS A 367 -5.58 -5.64 7.06
CA LYS A 367 -6.45 -6.23 6.03
C LYS A 367 -6.80 -7.68 6.34
N THR A 368 -5.84 -8.44 6.88
CA THR A 368 -6.01 -9.84 7.31
C THR A 368 -6.90 -10.01 8.53
N LEU A 369 -7.25 -8.95 9.22
CA LEU A 369 -8.19 -8.89 10.34
C LEU A 369 -9.41 -8.06 9.94
N GLU A 370 -9.78 -8.05 8.66
CA GLU A 370 -10.92 -7.27 8.15
C GLU A 370 -10.88 -5.80 8.54
N PHE A 371 -9.67 -5.23 8.57
CA PHE A 371 -9.35 -3.88 9.01
C PHE A 371 -9.64 -3.56 10.49
N GLN A 372 -9.82 -4.58 11.33
CA GLN A 372 -9.73 -4.42 12.78
C GLN A 372 -8.27 -4.20 13.20
N THR A 373 -8.06 -3.66 14.41
CA THR A 373 -6.72 -3.48 14.97
C THR A 373 -6.28 -4.73 15.73
N PRO A 374 -4.97 -5.06 15.75
CA PRO A 374 -4.44 -6.13 16.61
C PRO A 374 -4.86 -6.01 18.07
N ALA A 375 -4.85 -4.79 18.61
CA ALA A 375 -5.24 -4.54 20.00
C ALA A 375 -6.71 -4.91 20.26
N SER A 376 -7.64 -4.42 19.41
CA SER A 376 -9.07 -4.72 19.57
C SER A 376 -9.35 -6.23 19.39
N LYS A 377 -8.66 -6.88 18.45
CA LYS A 377 -8.82 -8.31 18.22
C LYS A 377 -8.33 -9.15 19.40
N LEU A 378 -7.18 -8.80 20.00
CA LEU A 378 -6.66 -9.48 21.20
C LEU A 378 -7.61 -9.25 22.38
N GLN A 379 -8.08 -8.04 22.59
CA GLN A 379 -9.01 -7.73 23.68
C GLN A 379 -10.31 -8.53 23.57
N ALA A 380 -10.90 -8.61 22.37
CA ALA A 380 -12.07 -9.44 22.12
C ALA A 380 -11.81 -10.92 22.40
N SER A 381 -10.64 -11.42 22.05
CA SER A 381 -10.25 -12.82 22.31
C SER A 381 -10.11 -13.12 23.80
N VAL A 382 -9.57 -12.19 24.59
CA VAL A 382 -9.47 -12.37 26.05
C VAL A 382 -10.85 -12.34 26.69
N ALA A 383 -11.71 -11.40 26.28
CA ALA A 383 -13.08 -11.30 26.79
C ALA A 383 -13.95 -12.52 26.48
N SER A 384 -13.66 -13.24 25.39
CA SER A 384 -14.39 -14.46 25.02
C SER A 384 -13.91 -15.71 25.77
N THR A 385 -12.78 -15.64 26.48
CA THR A 385 -12.19 -16.77 27.22
C THR A 385 -12.37 -16.66 28.75
N CYS A 386 -12.97 -15.57 29.21
CA CYS A 386 -13.50 -15.38 30.56
C CYS A 386 -15.01 -15.66 30.58
#